data_1edc4a760a3ae9441ba0603a4a4976d4
#
_entry.id   1edc4a760a3ae9441ba0603a4a4976d4
#
_cell.length_a   1.000
_cell.length_b   1.000
_cell.length_c   1.000
_cell.angle_alpha   90.00
_cell.angle_beta   90.00
_cell.angle_gamma   90.00
#
_symmetry.space_group_name_H-M   'P 1'
#
loop_
_entity.id
_entity.type
_entity.pdbx_description
1 polymer ?
#
loop_
_entity_poly.entity_id
_entity_poly.type
_entity_poly.pdbx_seq_one_letter_code
_entity_poly.pdbx_strand_id
1 'polypeptide(L)'
;MFKKKVTKFFVSITAFLFVLYLSPAQAAEKKVMLKVPAAFPTVLPGMGSPAIWMAERMEIASGGSIKMKVYEPGKLVAPFEILESVSKGKINAGNSTAGFWAGKIPASPIFSAIPFGPEAGEYLAWMFHGNGMKLYQEMYDQAGYNVKVFICSITAPETSGWFKKPITSPDQLKGLRMRFFGLGGKVMEDLGVSTSLLPGGEIFPALEKGAIDATEFSMPAIDKRIGLYKIAKYNYYPGWHQQATIYELLINKDTWNSMSDHQKMVVEMVTKASTLEAFSLTEYLQAGTMKENVEKHGVKNMYWSPEMLTTYKTAWEKTAKEQADSDPFFKKVWDDISAFRAEYKLWQTYGFLPRPAPPQN
;
A
#
# COMPACT_ATOMS: atom_id res chain seq x y z
N MET A 1 -43.11 52.39 -79.70
CA MET A 1 -42.08 53.14 -78.96
C MET A 1 -41.90 52.44 -77.60
N PHE A 2 -40.97 51.46 -77.47
CA PHE A 2 -40.81 50.67 -76.32
C PHE A 2 -39.47 51.05 -75.58
N LYS A 3 -39.57 51.52 -74.38
CA LYS A 3 -38.40 51.75 -73.48
C LYS A 3 -38.02 50.49 -72.79
N LYS A 4 -36.83 49.97 -73.05
CA LYS A 4 -36.17 48.86 -72.28
C LYS A 4 -35.63 49.39 -70.98
N LYS A 5 -36.11 48.83 -69.88
CA LYS A 5 -35.47 48.99 -68.53
C LYS A 5 -34.39 47.95 -68.39
N VAL A 6 -33.18 48.41 -68.18
CA VAL A 6 -32.04 47.55 -67.83
C VAL A 6 -31.96 47.44 -66.30
N THR A 7 -32.20 46.25 -65.75
CA THR A 7 -32.05 45.93 -64.33
C THR A 7 -30.62 45.50 -64.07
N LYS A 8 -29.92 46.28 -63.29
CA LYS A 8 -28.56 45.91 -62.80
C LYS A 8 -28.69 44.91 -61.66
N PHE A 9 -28.13 43.72 -61.86
CA PHE A 9 -28.00 42.69 -60.80
C PHE A 9 -26.72 42.97 -60.06
N PHE A 10 -26.82 43.33 -58.73
CA PHE A 10 -25.69 43.39 -57.86
C PHE A 10 -25.47 41.99 -57.26
N VAL A 11 -24.36 41.33 -57.59
CA VAL A 11 -23.91 40.10 -56.98
C VAL A 11 -23.03 40.50 -55.79
N SER A 12 -23.55 40.37 -54.55
CA SER A 12 -22.78 40.49 -53.34
C SER A 12 -21.99 39.18 -53.13
N ILE A 13 -20.68 39.22 -53.31
CA ILE A 13 -19.77 38.14 -52.92
C ILE A 13 -19.47 38.33 -51.44
N THR A 14 -20.12 37.54 -50.56
CA THR A 14 -19.78 37.44 -49.13
C THR A 14 -18.57 36.48 -49.01
N ALA A 15 -17.40 37.03 -48.82
CA ALA A 15 -16.20 36.26 -48.50
C ALA A 15 -16.30 35.71 -47.09
N PHE A 16 -16.54 34.40 -46.92
CA PHE A 16 -16.46 33.69 -45.67
C PHE A 16 -14.97 33.52 -45.31
N LEU A 17 -14.45 34.38 -44.41
CA LEU A 17 -13.14 34.20 -43.81
C LEU A 17 -13.21 33.00 -42.85
N PHE A 18 -12.75 31.84 -43.30
CA PHE A 18 -12.46 30.68 -42.44
C PHE A 18 -11.21 31.02 -41.62
N VAL A 19 -11.40 31.53 -40.42
CA VAL A 19 -10.30 31.64 -39.45
C VAL A 19 -9.98 30.21 -38.99
N LEU A 20 -9.00 29.58 -39.64
CA LEU A 20 -8.35 28.37 -39.15
C LEU A 20 -7.70 28.73 -37.79
N TYR A 21 -8.38 28.40 -36.72
CA TYR A 21 -7.71 28.29 -35.41
C TYR A 21 -6.67 27.18 -35.53
N LEU A 22 -5.45 27.54 -35.86
CA LEU A 22 -4.28 26.70 -35.65
C LEU A 22 -4.15 26.59 -34.14
N SER A 23 -4.76 25.56 -33.55
CA SER A 23 -4.38 25.12 -32.23
C SER A 23 -2.86 24.91 -32.24
N PRO A 24 -2.09 25.53 -31.34
CA PRO A 24 -0.66 25.27 -31.30
C PRO A 24 -0.48 23.76 -31.21
N ALA A 25 0.19 23.16 -32.20
CA ALA A 25 0.56 21.75 -32.11
C ALA A 25 1.33 21.57 -30.81
N GLN A 26 0.66 20.98 -29.83
CA GLN A 26 1.28 20.72 -28.53
C GLN A 26 2.47 19.79 -28.83
N ALA A 27 3.68 20.28 -28.63
CA ALA A 27 4.88 19.49 -28.85
C ALA A 27 4.70 18.14 -28.13
N ALA A 28 4.89 17.03 -28.85
CA ALA A 28 4.70 15.72 -28.29
C ALA A 28 5.55 15.58 -27.00
N GLU A 29 4.91 15.25 -25.89
CA GLU A 29 5.59 15.08 -24.61
C GLU A 29 6.72 14.06 -24.74
N LYS A 30 7.85 14.32 -24.08
CA LYS A 30 8.96 13.38 -23.99
C LYS A 30 8.43 12.08 -23.33
N LYS A 31 8.63 10.96 -24.00
CA LYS A 31 8.21 9.66 -23.48
C LYS A 31 9.04 9.28 -22.25
N VAL A 32 8.35 8.84 -21.20
CA VAL A 32 8.95 8.34 -19.96
C VAL A 32 8.66 6.84 -19.83
N MET A 33 9.70 6.05 -19.68
CA MET A 33 9.61 4.62 -19.40
C MET A 33 9.97 4.35 -17.93
N LEU A 34 9.00 3.96 -17.12
CA LEU A 34 9.21 3.54 -15.73
C LEU A 34 9.49 2.03 -15.68
N LYS A 35 10.67 1.65 -15.21
CA LYS A 35 11.03 0.25 -14.94
C LYS A 35 10.76 -0.04 -13.48
N VAL A 36 9.69 -0.81 -13.21
CA VAL A 36 9.12 -0.98 -11.87
C VAL A 36 9.24 -2.44 -11.43
N PRO A 37 10.31 -2.84 -10.72
CA PRO A 37 10.29 -4.07 -9.96
C PRO A 37 9.22 -3.97 -8.86
N ALA A 38 8.40 -5.01 -8.75
CA ALA A 38 7.44 -5.15 -7.67
C ALA A 38 8.08 -5.95 -6.52
N ALA A 39 7.82 -5.52 -5.29
CA ALA A 39 8.25 -6.27 -4.10
C ALA A 39 7.37 -7.52 -3.86
N PHE A 40 6.18 -7.55 -4.47
CA PHE A 40 5.20 -8.61 -4.31
C PHE A 40 4.77 -9.18 -5.67
N PRO A 41 4.50 -10.51 -5.76
CA PRO A 41 3.98 -11.11 -6.98
C PRO A 41 2.75 -10.36 -7.51
N THR A 42 2.74 -10.06 -8.82
CA THR A 42 1.70 -9.24 -9.44
C THR A 42 0.31 -9.88 -9.41
N VAL A 43 0.22 -11.18 -9.17
CA VAL A 43 -1.04 -11.92 -8.99
C VAL A 43 -1.69 -11.70 -7.62
N LEU A 44 -1.00 -11.07 -6.65
CA LEU A 44 -1.54 -10.83 -5.30
C LEU A 44 -2.42 -9.57 -5.30
N PRO A 45 -3.73 -9.70 -5.00
CA PRO A 45 -4.66 -8.56 -5.04
C PRO A 45 -4.28 -7.51 -3.98
N GLY A 46 -4.29 -6.24 -4.37
CA GLY A 46 -3.99 -5.12 -3.47
C GLY A 46 -2.51 -4.95 -3.11
N MET A 47 -1.65 -5.96 -3.27
CA MET A 47 -0.21 -5.86 -3.02
C MET A 47 0.60 -5.66 -4.32
N GLY A 48 0.57 -6.64 -5.21
CA GLY A 48 1.29 -6.62 -6.47
C GLY A 48 0.42 -6.22 -7.67
N SER A 49 -0.86 -6.57 -7.65
CA SER A 49 -1.79 -6.25 -8.75
C SER A 49 -1.94 -4.74 -9.03
N PRO A 50 -1.82 -3.82 -8.04
CA PRO A 50 -1.86 -2.39 -8.30
C PRO A 50 -0.80 -1.92 -9.29
N ALA A 51 0.38 -2.53 -9.31
CA ALA A 51 1.43 -2.16 -10.25
C ALA A 51 1.02 -2.41 -11.71
N ILE A 52 0.34 -3.53 -11.99
CA ILE A 52 -0.20 -3.84 -13.34
C ILE A 52 -1.35 -2.89 -13.68
N TRP A 53 -2.28 -2.69 -12.73
CA TRP A 53 -3.41 -1.78 -12.92
C TRP A 53 -2.95 -0.35 -13.24
N MET A 54 -1.96 0.16 -12.49
CA MET A 54 -1.38 1.49 -12.74
C MET A 54 -0.68 1.56 -14.11
N ALA A 55 0.04 0.51 -14.52
CA ALA A 55 0.75 0.50 -15.79
C ALA A 55 -0.19 0.74 -16.98
N GLU A 56 -1.32 0.06 -16.99
CA GLU A 56 -2.34 0.23 -18.03
C GLU A 56 -2.97 1.64 -18.00
N ARG A 57 -3.31 2.14 -16.80
CA ARG A 57 -4.00 3.43 -16.65
C ARG A 57 -3.07 4.61 -16.90
N MET A 58 -1.80 4.52 -16.50
CA MET A 58 -0.82 5.57 -16.80
C MET A 58 -0.59 5.71 -18.31
N GLU A 59 -0.50 4.60 -19.05
CA GLU A 59 -0.35 4.66 -20.51
C GLU A 59 -1.56 5.31 -21.18
N ILE A 60 -2.77 4.90 -20.80
CA ILE A 60 -4.01 5.46 -21.35
C ILE A 60 -4.15 6.95 -20.98
N ALA A 61 -4.04 7.28 -19.68
CA ALA A 61 -4.28 8.64 -19.19
C ALA A 61 -3.24 9.66 -19.68
N SER A 62 -2.00 9.20 -19.94
CA SER A 62 -0.93 10.05 -20.48
C SER A 62 -0.91 10.13 -22.03
N GLY A 63 -1.87 9.52 -22.73
CA GLY A 63 -1.82 9.41 -24.18
C GLY A 63 -0.58 8.66 -24.68
N GLY A 64 -0.03 7.73 -23.89
CA GLY A 64 1.15 6.92 -24.21
C GLY A 64 2.49 7.64 -23.94
N SER A 65 2.48 8.83 -23.31
CA SER A 65 3.72 9.51 -22.94
C SER A 65 4.40 8.93 -21.70
N ILE A 66 3.64 8.20 -20.82
CA ILE A 66 4.20 7.40 -19.73
C ILE A 66 3.94 5.93 -20.03
N LYS A 67 5.00 5.13 -20.02
CA LYS A 67 4.92 3.67 -20.03
C LYS A 67 5.54 3.11 -18.75
N MET A 68 4.84 2.17 -18.13
CA MET A 68 5.31 1.51 -16.91
C MET A 68 5.51 0.02 -17.21
N LYS A 69 6.75 -0.45 -17.14
CA LYS A 69 7.09 -1.86 -17.29
C LYS A 69 7.29 -2.48 -15.91
N VAL A 70 6.37 -3.36 -15.53
CA VAL A 70 6.39 -4.06 -14.24
C VAL A 70 7.21 -5.34 -14.36
N TYR A 71 7.98 -5.65 -13.31
CA TYR A 71 8.79 -6.86 -13.20
C TYR A 71 8.43 -7.60 -11.92
N GLU A 72 8.27 -8.91 -12.02
CA GLU A 72 8.04 -9.79 -10.86
C GLU A 72 9.19 -9.71 -9.83
N PRO A 73 8.92 -10.02 -8.55
CA PRO A 73 9.92 -9.98 -7.50
C PRO A 73 11.21 -10.72 -7.89
N GLY A 74 12.35 -10.06 -7.64
CA GLY A 74 13.67 -10.63 -7.91
C GLY A 74 14.11 -10.67 -9.38
N LYS A 75 13.23 -10.30 -10.35
CA LYS A 75 13.60 -10.34 -11.78
C LYS A 75 14.51 -9.19 -12.22
N LEU A 76 14.43 -8.06 -11.53
CA LEU A 76 15.29 -6.91 -11.85
C LEU A 76 16.19 -6.56 -10.65
N VAL A 77 15.59 -6.47 -9.46
CA VAL A 77 16.27 -6.30 -8.16
C VAL A 77 15.55 -7.10 -7.09
N ALA A 78 16.25 -7.48 -6.02
CA ALA A 78 15.61 -8.13 -4.87
C ALA A 78 14.59 -7.18 -4.18
N PRO A 79 13.50 -7.68 -3.59
CA PRO A 79 12.47 -6.85 -2.96
C PRO A 79 13.02 -5.83 -1.96
N PHE A 80 13.94 -6.22 -1.09
CA PHE A 80 14.54 -5.35 -0.07
C PHE A 80 15.62 -4.40 -0.59
N GLU A 81 15.95 -4.45 -1.88
CA GLU A 81 16.93 -3.55 -2.53
C GLU A 81 16.25 -2.50 -3.42
N ILE A 82 14.93 -2.51 -3.54
CA ILE A 82 14.18 -1.61 -4.42
C ILE A 82 14.47 -0.15 -4.07
N LEU A 83 14.37 0.26 -2.80
CA LEU A 83 14.61 1.63 -2.35
C LEU A 83 16.00 2.13 -2.76
N GLU A 84 17.03 1.37 -2.43
CA GLU A 84 18.41 1.70 -2.76
C GLU A 84 18.64 1.82 -4.27
N SER A 85 18.05 0.89 -5.02
CA SER A 85 18.22 0.83 -6.47
C SER A 85 17.52 2.00 -7.19
N VAL A 86 16.34 2.41 -6.70
CA VAL A 86 15.62 3.60 -7.19
C VAL A 86 16.39 4.85 -6.81
N SER A 87 16.80 4.99 -5.55
CA SER A 87 17.52 6.16 -5.07
C SER A 87 18.82 6.41 -5.84
N LYS A 88 19.58 5.34 -6.13
CA LYS A 88 20.85 5.43 -6.88
C LYS A 88 20.68 5.52 -8.40
N GLY A 89 19.43 5.57 -8.90
CA GLY A 89 19.14 5.64 -10.34
C GLY A 89 19.50 4.37 -11.14
N LYS A 90 19.78 3.24 -10.48
CA LYS A 90 19.97 1.94 -11.18
C LYS A 90 18.70 1.49 -11.88
N ILE A 91 17.57 1.80 -11.29
CA ILE A 91 16.22 1.74 -11.83
C ILE A 91 15.54 3.07 -11.52
N ASN A 92 14.53 3.43 -12.30
CA ASN A 92 13.92 4.76 -12.15
C ASN A 92 12.58 4.78 -11.39
N ALA A 93 12.03 3.61 -11.06
CA ALA A 93 10.86 3.47 -10.20
C ALA A 93 10.83 2.09 -9.52
N GLY A 94 9.95 1.91 -8.50
CA GLY A 94 9.75 0.64 -7.82
C GLY A 94 8.44 0.62 -7.05
N ASN A 95 7.81 -0.54 -6.92
CA ASN A 95 6.60 -0.75 -6.13
C ASN A 95 6.95 -1.59 -4.90
N SER A 96 6.67 -1.07 -3.69
CA SER A 96 7.05 -1.70 -2.43
C SER A 96 6.13 -1.27 -1.27
N THR A 97 6.61 -1.41 -0.05
CA THR A 97 6.02 -0.87 1.19
C THR A 97 7.12 -0.35 2.10
N ALA A 98 6.88 0.77 2.76
CA ALA A 98 7.87 1.41 3.61
C ALA A 98 8.32 0.54 4.80
N GLY A 99 7.48 -0.36 5.27
CA GLY A 99 7.82 -1.26 6.37
C GLY A 99 9.02 -2.18 6.10
N PHE A 100 9.41 -2.38 4.84
CA PHE A 100 10.62 -3.12 4.49
C PHE A 100 11.92 -2.38 4.83
N TRP A 101 11.82 -1.07 5.06
CA TRP A 101 13.00 -0.24 5.35
C TRP A 101 13.25 -0.04 6.85
N ALA A 102 12.49 -0.71 7.74
CA ALA A 102 12.58 -0.55 9.19
C ALA A 102 14.02 -0.66 9.76
N GLY A 103 14.85 -1.53 9.19
CA GLY A 103 16.26 -1.68 9.60
C GLY A 103 17.17 -0.54 9.16
N LYS A 104 16.72 0.33 8.25
CA LYS A 104 17.49 1.47 7.72
C LYS A 104 16.88 2.80 8.15
N ILE A 105 15.57 2.88 8.25
CA ILE A 105 14.78 4.06 8.57
C ILE A 105 13.76 3.68 9.63
N PRO A 106 14.05 3.89 10.92
CA PRO A 106 13.20 3.43 12.03
C PRO A 106 11.74 3.89 11.93
N ALA A 107 11.48 5.09 11.40
CA ALA A 107 10.13 5.63 11.25
C ALA A 107 9.34 5.04 10.06
N SER A 108 9.99 4.36 9.13
CA SER A 108 9.36 3.91 7.88
C SER A 108 8.15 2.98 8.09
N PRO A 109 8.10 2.11 9.11
CA PRO A 109 6.92 1.28 9.32
C PRO A 109 5.65 2.06 9.65
N ILE A 110 5.76 3.28 10.25
CA ILE A 110 4.58 4.12 10.53
C ILE A 110 3.83 4.50 9.24
N PHE A 111 4.50 4.55 8.09
CA PHE A 111 3.90 4.83 6.78
C PHE A 111 3.46 3.57 6.03
N SER A 112 3.54 2.43 6.67
CA SER A 112 3.09 1.15 6.15
C SER A 112 1.95 0.58 6.98
N ALA A 113 2.21 0.24 8.24
CA ALA A 113 1.21 -0.30 9.17
C ALA A 113 1.61 -0.03 10.62
N ILE A 114 0.62 0.21 11.47
CA ILE A 114 0.81 0.54 12.88
C ILE A 114 0.00 -0.45 13.73
N PRO A 115 0.61 -1.14 14.70
CA PRO A 115 -0.13 -1.98 15.63
C PRO A 115 -1.20 -1.17 16.38
N PHE A 116 -2.42 -1.73 16.48
CA PHE A 116 -3.61 -1.02 17.00
C PHE A 116 -3.84 0.35 16.33
N GLY A 117 -3.38 0.46 15.10
CA GLY A 117 -3.32 1.68 14.31
C GLY A 117 -4.64 2.04 13.64
N PRO A 118 -4.59 3.01 12.74
CA PRO A 118 -5.76 3.46 12.00
C PRO A 118 -6.26 2.38 11.03
N GLU A 119 -7.57 2.35 10.85
CA GLU A 119 -8.17 1.68 9.70
C GLU A 119 -7.97 2.50 8.43
N ALA A 120 -8.24 1.92 7.26
CA ALA A 120 -7.91 2.53 5.98
C ALA A 120 -8.48 3.95 5.80
N GLY A 121 -9.72 4.21 6.22
CA GLY A 121 -10.33 5.54 6.10
C GLY A 121 -9.64 6.59 6.97
N GLU A 122 -9.37 6.26 8.23
CA GLU A 122 -8.63 7.11 9.17
C GLU A 122 -7.20 7.37 8.65
N TYR A 123 -6.54 6.30 8.15
CA TYR A 123 -5.17 6.41 7.67
C TYR A 123 -5.05 7.28 6.43
N LEU A 124 -5.93 7.10 5.45
CA LEU A 124 -5.95 7.93 4.24
C LEU A 124 -6.31 9.38 4.53
N ALA A 125 -7.17 9.65 5.53
CA ALA A 125 -7.48 11.00 5.97
C ALA A 125 -6.23 11.70 6.52
N TRP A 126 -5.46 11.04 7.39
CA TRP A 126 -4.19 11.56 7.87
C TRP A 126 -3.16 11.75 6.73
N MET A 127 -3.04 10.76 5.85
CA MET A 127 -2.07 10.80 4.76
C MET A 127 -2.36 11.93 3.77
N PHE A 128 -3.59 12.07 3.29
CA PHE A 128 -3.91 13.00 2.20
C PHE A 128 -4.38 14.38 2.65
N HIS A 129 -4.90 14.52 3.88
CA HIS A 129 -5.46 15.77 4.39
C HIS A 129 -4.80 16.26 5.69
N GLY A 130 -4.10 15.38 6.40
CA GLY A 130 -3.19 15.71 7.50
C GLY A 130 -1.76 15.93 7.01
N ASN A 131 -0.79 15.66 7.90
CA ASN A 131 0.64 15.82 7.57
C ASN A 131 1.27 14.54 6.99
N GLY A 132 0.54 13.45 6.84
CA GLY A 132 1.08 12.13 6.52
C GLY A 132 1.97 12.11 5.28
N MET A 133 1.47 12.56 4.11
CA MET A 133 2.28 12.58 2.87
C MET A 133 3.49 13.51 2.94
N LYS A 134 3.38 14.64 3.65
CA LYS A 134 4.51 15.56 3.87
C LYS A 134 5.60 14.87 4.70
N LEU A 135 5.22 14.26 5.81
CA LEU A 135 6.15 13.54 6.69
C LEU A 135 6.75 12.30 5.99
N TYR A 136 5.95 11.62 5.16
CA TYR A 136 6.41 10.47 4.39
C TYR A 136 7.52 10.84 3.39
N GLN A 137 7.35 11.94 2.65
CA GLN A 137 8.40 12.45 1.76
C GLN A 137 9.61 12.94 2.56
N GLU A 138 9.37 13.69 3.65
CA GLU A 138 10.42 14.19 4.53
C GLU A 138 11.29 13.07 5.10
N MET A 139 10.69 11.94 5.45
CA MET A 139 11.40 10.75 5.93
C MET A 139 12.47 10.28 4.93
N TYR A 140 12.11 10.14 3.66
CA TYR A 140 13.07 9.74 2.63
C TYR A 140 14.13 10.81 2.39
N ASP A 141 13.73 12.07 2.42
CA ASP A 141 14.64 13.21 2.18
C ASP A 141 15.69 13.32 3.29
N GLN A 142 15.29 13.21 4.56
CA GLN A 142 16.21 13.23 5.70
C GLN A 142 17.11 12.00 5.75
N ALA A 143 16.61 10.84 5.33
CA ALA A 143 17.42 9.63 5.23
C ALA A 143 18.35 9.61 4.00
N GLY A 144 18.36 10.68 3.17
CA GLY A 144 19.25 10.84 2.03
C GLY A 144 18.86 10.04 0.78
N TYR A 145 17.61 9.57 0.69
CA TYR A 145 17.12 8.82 -0.48
C TYR A 145 16.57 9.77 -1.57
N ASN A 146 17.10 9.66 -2.78
CA ASN A 146 16.68 10.45 -3.95
C ASN A 146 15.42 9.86 -4.60
N VAL A 147 14.30 9.82 -3.84
CA VAL A 147 13.03 9.26 -4.30
C VAL A 147 11.86 10.21 -4.06
N LYS A 148 10.91 10.21 -4.99
CA LYS A 148 9.56 10.77 -4.83
C LYS A 148 8.61 9.62 -4.51
N VAL A 149 7.86 9.74 -3.41
CA VAL A 149 6.95 8.70 -2.92
C VAL A 149 5.49 9.02 -3.22
N PHE A 150 4.74 7.98 -3.58
CA PHE A 150 3.29 8.02 -3.75
C PHE A 150 2.66 6.81 -3.07
N ILE A 151 1.52 7.01 -2.41
CA ILE A 151 0.67 5.88 -2.02
C ILE A 151 0.00 5.36 -3.29
N CYS A 152 0.13 4.07 -3.55
CA CYS A 152 -0.45 3.43 -4.72
C CYS A 152 -1.41 2.29 -4.39
N SER A 153 -1.48 1.90 -3.13
CA SER A 153 -2.43 0.93 -2.60
C SER A 153 -2.59 1.11 -1.10
N ILE A 154 -3.76 0.78 -0.60
CA ILE A 154 -4.03 0.48 0.80
C ILE A 154 -4.90 -0.77 0.84
N THR A 155 -4.68 -1.65 1.81
CA THR A 155 -5.42 -2.90 1.93
C THR A 155 -6.39 -2.90 3.11
N ALA A 156 -7.36 -3.82 3.06
CA ALA A 156 -8.23 -4.16 4.19
C ALA A 156 -7.42 -4.70 5.38
N PRO A 157 -8.04 -4.82 6.58
CA PRO A 157 -7.38 -5.40 7.75
C PRO A 157 -6.82 -6.80 7.47
N GLU A 158 -5.65 -7.06 8.02
CA GLU A 158 -4.99 -8.35 7.87
C GLU A 158 -5.45 -9.38 8.91
N THR A 159 -5.00 -10.62 8.77
CA THR A 159 -5.10 -11.64 9.82
C THR A 159 -3.91 -11.50 10.78
N SER A 160 -4.06 -11.93 12.03
CA SER A 160 -2.91 -11.94 12.97
C SER A 160 -1.88 -13.02 12.65
N GLY A 161 -2.23 -13.95 11.77
CA GLY A 161 -1.33 -14.96 11.29
C GLY A 161 -1.91 -16.38 11.31
N TRP A 162 -1.08 -17.28 10.82
CA TRP A 162 -1.36 -18.69 10.60
C TRP A 162 -0.49 -19.56 11.50
N PHE A 163 -1.14 -20.44 12.24
CA PHE A 163 -0.52 -21.30 13.23
C PHE A 163 -0.83 -22.77 12.95
N LYS A 164 0.15 -23.65 13.19
CA LYS A 164 -0.04 -25.11 13.08
C LYS A 164 -0.84 -25.67 14.24
N LYS A 165 -0.79 -25.01 15.40
CA LYS A 165 -1.52 -25.37 16.63
C LYS A 165 -2.24 -24.14 17.17
N PRO A 166 -3.32 -24.31 17.96
CA PRO A 166 -3.96 -23.17 18.59
C PRO A 166 -3.04 -22.51 19.63
N ILE A 167 -3.14 -21.18 19.73
CA ILE A 167 -2.49 -20.36 20.74
C ILE A 167 -3.58 -19.84 21.66
N THR A 168 -3.54 -20.24 22.93
CA THR A 168 -4.59 -19.92 23.91
C THR A 168 -4.09 -19.11 25.11
N SER A 169 -2.75 -18.92 25.21
CA SER A 169 -2.15 -18.09 26.27
C SER A 169 -0.88 -17.41 25.77
N PRO A 170 -0.48 -16.28 26.39
CA PRO A 170 0.76 -15.57 26.05
C PRO A 170 2.03 -16.43 26.20
N ASP A 171 2.04 -17.37 27.14
CA ASP A 171 3.22 -18.23 27.36
C ASP A 171 3.55 -19.12 26.16
N GLN A 172 2.56 -19.45 25.33
CA GLN A 172 2.76 -20.24 24.12
C GLN A 172 3.46 -19.47 22.99
N LEU A 173 3.62 -18.15 23.12
CA LEU A 173 4.40 -17.33 22.20
C LEU A 173 5.90 -17.48 22.42
N LYS A 174 6.34 -17.80 23.65
CA LYS A 174 7.76 -17.87 24.01
C LYS A 174 8.48 -18.97 23.21
N GLY A 175 9.54 -18.56 22.51
CA GLY A 175 10.34 -19.44 21.67
C GLY A 175 9.71 -19.86 20.35
N LEU A 176 8.51 -19.37 20.01
CA LEU A 176 7.90 -19.57 18.70
C LEU A 176 8.74 -18.87 17.63
N ARG A 177 9.10 -19.59 16.57
CA ARG A 177 9.77 -19.00 15.40
C ARG A 177 8.71 -18.55 14.42
N MET A 178 8.64 -17.25 14.17
CA MET A 178 7.56 -16.70 13.34
C MET A 178 8.09 -15.68 12.33
N ARG A 179 7.65 -15.78 11.09
CA ARG A 179 7.83 -14.66 10.16
C ARG A 179 6.86 -13.56 10.58
N PHE A 180 7.39 -12.36 10.80
CA PHE A 180 6.59 -11.21 11.18
C PHE A 180 7.11 -9.93 10.54
N PHE A 181 6.20 -9.01 10.18
CA PHE A 181 6.50 -7.77 9.46
C PHE A 181 6.36 -6.53 10.36
N GLY A 182 7.21 -5.55 10.11
CA GLY A 182 7.07 -4.19 10.63
C GLY A 182 7.15 -4.09 12.16
N LEU A 183 6.44 -3.12 12.72
CA LEU A 183 6.43 -2.86 14.18
C LEU A 183 5.78 -4.00 14.98
N GLY A 184 4.87 -4.75 14.37
CA GLY A 184 4.30 -5.96 14.99
C GLY A 184 5.36 -7.01 15.30
N GLY A 185 6.41 -7.13 14.47
CA GLY A 185 7.55 -8.01 14.74
C GLY A 185 8.27 -7.67 16.05
N LYS A 186 8.52 -6.38 16.29
CA LYS A 186 9.13 -5.90 17.56
C LYS A 186 8.27 -6.21 18.77
N VAL A 187 6.95 -6.05 18.65
CA VAL A 187 6.00 -6.44 19.72
C VAL A 187 6.09 -7.92 20.01
N MET A 188 6.16 -8.76 18.99
CA MET A 188 6.26 -10.21 19.14
C MET A 188 7.62 -10.62 19.76
N GLU A 189 8.71 -9.95 19.42
CA GLU A 189 10.03 -10.14 20.05
C GLU A 189 9.99 -9.85 21.55
N ASP A 190 9.35 -8.75 21.95
CA ASP A 190 9.15 -8.40 23.38
C ASP A 190 8.35 -9.47 24.14
N LEU A 191 7.51 -10.22 23.44
CA LEU A 191 6.74 -11.34 24.00
C LEU A 191 7.47 -12.69 23.91
N GLY A 192 8.73 -12.69 23.48
CA GLY A 192 9.59 -13.88 23.43
C GLY A 192 9.49 -14.71 22.17
N VAL A 193 8.88 -14.18 21.10
CA VAL A 193 8.86 -14.81 19.77
C VAL A 193 10.21 -14.55 19.07
N SER A 194 10.76 -15.56 18.42
CA SER A 194 11.90 -15.40 17.53
C SER A 194 11.40 -15.00 16.13
N THR A 195 11.48 -13.70 15.81
CA THR A 195 10.95 -13.20 14.54
C THR A 195 11.97 -13.21 13.41
N SER A 196 11.50 -13.28 12.19
CA SER A 196 12.29 -13.10 10.97
C SER A 196 11.44 -12.41 9.92
N LEU A 197 12.06 -11.58 9.06
CA LEU A 197 11.40 -10.98 7.91
C LEU A 197 11.80 -11.74 6.64
N LEU A 198 10.81 -12.36 5.98
CA LEU A 198 10.98 -13.07 4.72
C LEU A 198 10.11 -12.44 3.64
N PRO A 199 10.60 -12.35 2.38
CA PRO A 199 9.76 -12.01 1.24
C PRO A 199 8.64 -13.03 1.05
N GLY A 200 7.48 -12.59 0.50
CA GLY A 200 6.29 -13.44 0.38
C GLY A 200 6.51 -14.80 -0.28
N GLY A 201 7.38 -14.87 -1.31
CA GLY A 201 7.69 -16.13 -2.00
C GLY A 201 8.50 -17.15 -1.18
N GLU A 202 9.12 -16.72 -0.08
CA GLU A 202 9.95 -17.57 0.79
C GLU A 202 9.19 -18.11 2.00
N ILE A 203 8.00 -17.57 2.30
CA ILE A 203 7.23 -17.91 3.50
C ILE A 203 6.74 -19.37 3.46
N PHE A 204 6.07 -19.77 2.37
CA PHE A 204 5.55 -21.13 2.25
C PHE A 204 6.65 -22.19 2.40
N PRO A 205 7.78 -22.11 1.66
CA PRO A 205 8.88 -23.05 1.84
C PRO A 205 9.47 -23.08 3.26
N ALA A 206 9.58 -21.90 3.92
CA ALA A 206 10.11 -21.83 5.27
C ALA A 206 9.16 -22.49 6.29
N LEU A 207 7.85 -22.28 6.15
CA LEU A 207 6.83 -22.89 7.00
C LEU A 207 6.73 -24.41 6.75
N GLU A 208 6.81 -24.86 5.49
CA GLU A 208 6.78 -26.27 5.09
C GLU A 208 7.96 -27.05 5.64
N LYS A 209 9.18 -26.51 5.49
CA LYS A 209 10.42 -27.11 5.99
C LYS A 209 10.57 -27.02 7.51
N GLY A 210 9.70 -26.31 8.22
CA GLY A 210 9.77 -26.08 9.66
C GLY A 210 10.90 -25.13 10.07
N ALA A 211 11.40 -24.28 9.17
CA ALA A 211 12.31 -23.19 9.53
C ALA A 211 11.60 -22.14 10.40
N ILE A 212 10.31 -21.94 10.15
CA ILE A 212 9.38 -21.17 11.00
C ILE A 212 8.21 -22.05 11.43
N ASP A 213 7.63 -21.74 12.58
CA ASP A 213 6.51 -22.48 13.19
C ASP A 213 5.16 -21.83 12.86
N ALA A 214 5.17 -20.52 12.65
CA ALA A 214 4.01 -19.69 12.33
C ALA A 214 4.42 -18.54 11.40
N THR A 215 3.43 -17.89 10.82
CA THR A 215 3.64 -16.70 9.98
C THR A 215 2.42 -15.80 10.01
N GLU A 216 2.61 -14.49 9.94
CA GLU A 216 1.64 -13.59 9.32
C GLU A 216 2.12 -13.25 7.91
N PHE A 217 1.23 -12.78 7.05
CA PHE A 217 1.64 -12.24 5.76
C PHE A 217 0.70 -11.14 5.29
N SER A 218 -0.62 -11.40 5.25
CA SER A 218 -1.60 -10.41 4.85
C SER A 218 -3.02 -10.84 5.27
N MET A 219 -3.95 -10.85 4.33
CA MET A 219 -5.36 -11.15 4.54
C MET A 219 -5.76 -12.46 3.86
N PRO A 220 -6.91 -13.05 4.19
CA PRO A 220 -7.31 -14.37 3.71
C PRO A 220 -7.15 -14.61 2.22
N ALA A 221 -7.54 -13.63 1.37
CA ALA A 221 -7.47 -13.79 -0.08
C ALA A 221 -6.04 -13.84 -0.63
N ILE A 222 -5.10 -13.20 0.03
CA ILE A 222 -3.68 -13.21 -0.34
C ILE A 222 -3.01 -14.46 0.22
N ASP A 223 -3.21 -14.74 1.50
CA ASP A 223 -2.61 -15.88 2.21
C ASP A 223 -3.02 -17.21 1.59
N LYS A 224 -4.26 -17.31 1.09
CA LYS A 224 -4.71 -18.45 0.30
C LYS A 224 -3.91 -18.62 -0.98
N ARG A 225 -3.57 -17.54 -1.69
CA ARG A 225 -2.81 -17.62 -2.96
C ARG A 225 -1.38 -18.11 -2.76
N ILE A 226 -0.77 -17.79 -1.63
CA ILE A 226 0.54 -18.35 -1.27
C ILE A 226 0.46 -19.70 -0.55
N GLY A 227 -0.75 -20.21 -0.30
CA GLY A 227 -1.00 -21.59 0.13
C GLY A 227 -0.87 -21.86 1.62
N LEU A 228 -0.90 -20.86 2.50
CA LEU A 228 -0.67 -21.02 3.95
C LEU A 228 -1.64 -22.05 4.58
N TYR A 229 -2.89 -22.07 4.13
CA TYR A 229 -3.90 -23.02 4.58
C TYR A 229 -3.54 -24.50 4.40
N LYS A 230 -2.56 -24.83 3.55
CA LYS A 230 -2.12 -26.22 3.33
C LYS A 230 -1.32 -26.75 4.53
N ILE A 231 -0.59 -25.86 5.21
CA ILE A 231 0.35 -26.22 6.27
C ILE A 231 -0.18 -25.81 7.66
N ALA A 232 -0.77 -24.62 7.78
CA ALA A 232 -1.32 -24.08 9.01
C ALA A 232 -2.86 -24.01 8.92
N LYS A 233 -3.56 -24.47 9.96
CA LYS A 233 -5.02 -24.57 9.97
C LYS A 233 -5.71 -23.57 10.87
N TYR A 234 -4.98 -22.90 11.74
CA TYR A 234 -5.51 -21.91 12.67
C TYR A 234 -5.15 -20.51 12.18
N ASN A 235 -6.14 -19.77 11.70
CA ASN A 235 -5.97 -18.39 11.24
C ASN A 235 -6.60 -17.44 12.26
N TYR A 236 -5.80 -16.56 12.85
CA TYR A 236 -6.21 -15.72 13.98
C TYR A 236 -6.61 -14.31 13.57
N TYR A 237 -7.61 -13.77 14.29
CA TYR A 237 -8.20 -12.44 14.11
C TYR A 237 -8.38 -11.73 15.46
N PRO A 238 -8.50 -10.38 15.46
CA PRO A 238 -8.19 -9.48 14.36
C PRO A 238 -6.69 -9.34 14.13
N GLY A 239 -6.29 -8.85 12.95
CA GLY A 239 -4.92 -8.45 12.67
C GLY A 239 -4.54 -7.19 13.43
N TRP A 240 -4.29 -7.31 14.75
CA TRP A 240 -4.01 -6.20 15.65
C TRP A 240 -2.81 -5.36 15.21
N HIS A 241 -1.90 -5.94 14.46
CA HIS A 241 -0.65 -5.34 14.00
C HIS A 241 -0.82 -4.52 12.71
N GLN A 242 -1.84 -4.81 11.88
CA GLN A 242 -2.08 -4.17 10.58
C GLN A 242 -3.59 -4.09 10.30
N GLN A 243 -4.23 -3.00 10.80
CA GLN A 243 -5.64 -2.69 10.49
C GLN A 243 -5.82 -2.10 9.10
N ALA A 244 -4.73 -1.64 8.48
CA ALA A 244 -4.58 -1.29 7.09
C ALA A 244 -3.09 -1.31 6.76
N THR A 245 -2.75 -1.63 5.50
CA THR A 245 -1.36 -1.60 5.04
C THR A 245 -1.24 -0.74 3.79
N ILE A 246 -0.34 0.25 3.85
CA ILE A 246 -0.04 1.16 2.74
C ILE A 246 1.11 0.59 1.91
N TYR A 247 0.95 0.65 0.59
CA TYR A 247 1.97 0.32 -0.40
C TYR A 247 2.33 1.56 -1.21
N GLU A 248 3.57 1.61 -1.66
CA GLU A 248 4.17 2.78 -2.28
C GLU A 248 4.62 2.53 -3.72
N LEU A 249 4.53 3.57 -4.53
CA LEU A 249 5.29 3.73 -5.76
C LEU A 249 6.40 4.74 -5.50
N LEU A 250 7.64 4.28 -5.60
CA LEU A 250 8.82 5.12 -5.55
C LEU A 250 9.25 5.49 -6.97
N ILE A 251 9.51 6.77 -7.22
CA ILE A 251 10.10 7.25 -8.48
C ILE A 251 11.38 7.99 -8.12
N ASN A 252 12.47 7.70 -8.84
CA ASN A 252 13.72 8.46 -8.70
C ASN A 252 13.45 9.94 -8.96
N LYS A 253 13.94 10.87 -8.09
CA LYS A 253 13.61 12.30 -8.20
C LYS A 253 14.11 12.94 -9.50
N ASP A 254 15.22 12.49 -10.08
CA ASP A 254 15.70 13.05 -11.35
C ASP A 254 14.73 12.66 -12.48
N THR A 255 14.22 11.41 -12.46
CA THR A 255 13.17 10.98 -13.38
C THR A 255 11.90 11.80 -13.17
N TRP A 256 11.43 11.95 -11.91
CA TRP A 256 10.26 12.76 -11.58
C TRP A 256 10.39 14.20 -12.04
N ASN A 257 11.52 14.84 -11.77
CA ASN A 257 11.78 16.23 -12.13
C ASN A 257 11.85 16.45 -13.66
N SER A 258 12.20 15.39 -14.43
CA SER A 258 12.22 15.44 -15.89
C SER A 258 10.85 15.30 -16.56
N MET A 259 9.81 14.93 -15.79
CA MET A 259 8.44 14.81 -16.29
C MET A 259 7.78 16.17 -16.48
N SER A 260 6.88 16.28 -17.47
CA SER A 260 6.00 17.44 -17.61
C SER A 260 4.97 17.50 -16.47
N ASP A 261 4.36 18.68 -16.28
CA ASP A 261 3.32 18.86 -15.26
C ASP A 261 2.10 17.95 -15.55
N HIS A 262 1.76 17.74 -16.83
CA HIS A 262 0.71 16.78 -17.21
C HIS A 262 1.09 15.34 -16.78
N GLN A 263 2.31 14.90 -17.07
CA GLN A 263 2.78 13.57 -16.66
C GLN A 263 2.78 13.40 -15.15
N LYS A 264 3.22 14.41 -14.39
CA LYS A 264 3.17 14.42 -12.92
C LYS A 264 1.74 14.30 -12.40
N MET A 265 0.82 15.09 -12.97
CA MET A 265 -0.61 15.02 -12.63
C MET A 265 -1.17 13.62 -12.91
N VAL A 266 -0.85 13.00 -14.05
CA VAL A 266 -1.29 11.62 -14.37
C VAL A 266 -0.80 10.64 -13.32
N VAL A 267 0.46 10.69 -12.92
CA VAL A 267 0.99 9.81 -11.85
C VAL A 267 0.23 10.01 -10.55
N GLU A 268 0.03 11.24 -10.10
CA GLU A 268 -0.70 11.56 -8.88
C GLU A 268 -2.16 11.08 -8.90
N MET A 269 -2.86 11.24 -10.02
CA MET A 269 -4.24 10.80 -10.16
C MET A 269 -4.35 9.28 -10.21
N VAL A 270 -3.48 8.62 -10.99
CA VAL A 270 -3.53 7.16 -11.17
C VAL A 270 -3.14 6.44 -9.87
N THR A 271 -2.19 6.94 -9.12
CA THR A 271 -1.81 6.34 -7.81
C THR A 271 -2.94 6.45 -6.80
N LYS A 272 -3.65 7.59 -6.72
CA LYS A 272 -4.85 7.75 -5.88
C LYS A 272 -6.00 6.83 -6.32
N ALA A 273 -6.26 6.74 -7.62
CA ALA A 273 -7.29 5.83 -8.14
C ALA A 273 -6.94 4.36 -7.87
N SER A 274 -5.67 3.98 -8.03
CA SER A 274 -5.17 2.65 -7.70
C SER A 274 -5.35 2.31 -6.20
N THR A 275 -5.18 3.30 -5.33
CA THR A 275 -5.39 3.13 -3.89
C THR A 275 -6.84 2.77 -3.57
N LEU A 276 -7.81 3.44 -4.20
CA LEU A 276 -9.24 3.14 -4.03
C LEU A 276 -9.60 1.77 -4.61
N GLU A 277 -9.12 1.46 -5.80
CA GLU A 277 -9.35 0.16 -6.48
C GLU A 277 -8.81 -1.00 -5.64
N ALA A 278 -7.58 -0.88 -5.14
CA ALA A 278 -6.96 -1.90 -4.31
C ALA A 278 -7.72 -2.12 -3.00
N PHE A 279 -8.15 -1.04 -2.35
CA PHE A 279 -8.92 -1.11 -1.11
C PHE A 279 -10.26 -1.83 -1.34
N SER A 280 -11.04 -1.37 -2.32
CA SER A 280 -12.36 -1.96 -2.59
C SER A 280 -12.27 -3.43 -2.99
N LEU A 281 -11.27 -3.80 -3.81
CA LEU A 281 -11.02 -5.18 -4.19
C LEU A 281 -10.66 -6.05 -2.98
N THR A 282 -9.78 -5.55 -2.11
CA THR A 282 -9.34 -6.32 -0.93
C THR A 282 -10.45 -6.48 0.09
N GLU A 283 -11.31 -5.51 0.31
CA GLU A 283 -12.53 -5.66 1.12
C GLU A 283 -13.48 -6.71 0.53
N TYR A 284 -13.73 -6.66 -0.77
CA TYR A 284 -14.66 -7.55 -1.45
C TYR A 284 -14.28 -9.03 -1.35
N LEU A 285 -12.99 -9.35 -1.42
CA LEU A 285 -12.53 -10.73 -1.55
C LEU A 285 -12.56 -11.54 -0.24
N GLN A 286 -12.57 -10.90 0.95
CA GLN A 286 -12.26 -11.61 2.19
C GLN A 286 -13.34 -12.60 2.62
N ALA A 287 -14.59 -12.17 2.66
CA ALA A 287 -15.69 -13.02 3.15
C ALA A 287 -15.83 -14.32 2.36
N GLY A 288 -15.80 -14.23 1.01
CA GLY A 288 -15.84 -15.41 0.15
C GLY A 288 -14.66 -16.35 0.34
N THR A 289 -13.47 -15.79 0.51
CA THR A 289 -12.26 -16.58 0.75
C THR A 289 -12.26 -17.25 2.13
N MET A 290 -12.69 -16.52 3.17
CA MET A 290 -12.81 -17.09 4.51
C MET A 290 -13.79 -18.27 4.53
N LYS A 291 -14.95 -18.12 3.88
CA LYS A 291 -15.93 -19.20 3.73
C LYS A 291 -15.30 -20.42 3.04
N GLU A 292 -14.64 -20.23 1.91
CA GLU A 292 -13.99 -21.30 1.18
C GLU A 292 -12.87 -21.98 1.99
N ASN A 293 -12.07 -21.21 2.72
CA ASN A 293 -11.01 -21.74 3.60
C ASN A 293 -11.58 -22.68 4.68
N VAL A 294 -12.72 -22.32 5.27
CA VAL A 294 -13.39 -23.17 6.28
C VAL A 294 -13.99 -24.39 5.63
N GLU A 295 -14.84 -24.22 4.60
CA GLU A 295 -15.65 -25.30 4.03
C GLU A 295 -14.83 -26.32 3.23
N LYS A 296 -13.83 -25.86 2.46
CA LYS A 296 -13.06 -26.73 1.56
C LYS A 296 -11.68 -27.12 2.09
N HIS A 297 -11.11 -26.30 2.97
CA HIS A 297 -9.73 -26.49 3.39
C HIS A 297 -9.57 -26.77 4.89
N GLY A 298 -10.66 -26.79 5.66
CA GLY A 298 -10.66 -27.11 7.08
C GLY A 298 -9.91 -26.09 7.95
N VAL A 299 -9.83 -24.84 7.49
CA VAL A 299 -9.26 -23.73 8.27
C VAL A 299 -10.20 -23.39 9.42
N LYS A 300 -9.63 -23.13 10.57
CA LYS A 300 -10.34 -22.63 11.77
C LYS A 300 -10.03 -21.14 11.91
N ASN A 301 -11.05 -20.30 11.75
CA ASN A 301 -10.95 -18.87 12.07
C ASN A 301 -11.04 -18.74 13.58
N MET A 302 -9.97 -18.26 14.19
CA MET A 302 -9.84 -18.08 15.63
C MET A 302 -9.88 -16.58 15.96
N TYR A 303 -10.52 -16.24 17.07
CA TYR A 303 -10.48 -14.85 17.56
C TYR A 303 -9.59 -14.78 18.82
N TRP A 304 -8.73 -13.77 18.91
CA TRP A 304 -7.91 -13.58 20.09
C TRP A 304 -8.76 -13.30 21.32
N SER A 305 -8.42 -13.95 22.44
CA SER A 305 -9.06 -13.62 23.70
C SER A 305 -8.80 -12.17 24.11
N PRO A 306 -9.66 -11.56 24.95
CA PRO A 306 -9.40 -10.23 25.52
C PRO A 306 -8.05 -10.12 26.23
N GLU A 307 -7.61 -11.18 26.89
CA GLU A 307 -6.30 -11.27 27.54
C GLU A 307 -5.16 -11.15 26.52
N MET A 308 -5.22 -11.91 25.42
CA MET A 308 -4.22 -11.85 24.34
C MET A 308 -4.17 -10.48 23.70
N LEU A 309 -5.31 -9.87 23.37
CA LEU A 309 -5.36 -8.52 22.80
C LEU A 309 -4.81 -7.47 23.76
N THR A 310 -5.08 -7.60 25.06
CA THR A 310 -4.51 -6.71 26.08
C THR A 310 -2.99 -6.88 26.17
N THR A 311 -2.50 -8.11 26.13
CA THR A 311 -1.05 -8.43 26.13
C THR A 311 -0.36 -7.77 24.93
N TYR A 312 -0.90 -7.94 23.72
CA TYR A 312 -0.34 -7.32 22.52
C TYR A 312 -0.37 -5.79 22.60
N LYS A 313 -1.47 -5.22 23.11
CA LYS A 313 -1.61 -3.77 23.23
C LYS A 313 -0.61 -3.17 24.21
N THR A 314 -0.46 -3.78 25.38
CA THR A 314 0.52 -3.34 26.41
C THR A 314 1.95 -3.42 25.87
N ALA A 315 2.31 -4.51 25.18
CA ALA A 315 3.61 -4.65 24.55
C ALA A 315 3.81 -3.60 23.45
N TRP A 316 2.78 -3.32 22.64
CA TRP A 316 2.85 -2.26 21.64
C TRP A 316 3.07 -0.87 22.24
N GLU A 317 2.36 -0.51 23.30
CA GLU A 317 2.52 0.80 23.97
C GLU A 317 3.96 1.00 24.48
N LYS A 318 4.56 -0.06 25.01
CA LYS A 318 5.99 -0.08 25.38
C LYS A 318 6.89 0.10 24.16
N THR A 319 6.71 -0.74 23.14
CA THR A 319 7.51 -0.69 21.90
C THR A 319 7.43 0.67 21.21
N ALA A 320 6.23 1.26 21.10
CA ALA A 320 6.04 2.58 20.50
C ALA A 320 6.82 3.67 21.25
N LYS A 321 6.77 3.62 22.59
CA LYS A 321 7.54 4.54 23.42
C LYS A 321 9.05 4.37 23.22
N GLU A 322 9.56 3.16 23.23
CA GLU A 322 10.98 2.88 23.03
C GLU A 322 11.47 3.34 21.66
N GLN A 323 10.67 3.13 20.59
CA GLN A 323 11.00 3.63 19.27
C GLN A 323 11.01 5.17 19.23
N ALA A 324 10.05 5.83 19.85
CA ALA A 324 9.99 7.29 19.93
C ALA A 324 11.16 7.88 20.77
N ASP A 325 11.57 7.20 21.84
CA ASP A 325 12.71 7.63 22.65
C ASP A 325 14.05 7.45 21.92
N SER A 326 14.15 6.47 21.00
CA SER A 326 15.40 6.13 20.29
C SER A 326 15.59 6.89 18.97
N ASP A 327 14.54 7.36 18.33
CA ASP A 327 14.60 8.03 17.02
C ASP A 327 13.73 9.30 17.00
N PRO A 328 14.35 10.49 16.89
CA PRO A 328 13.62 11.76 16.90
C PRO A 328 12.64 11.93 15.74
N PHE A 329 12.91 11.31 14.56
CA PHE A 329 11.98 11.40 13.45
C PHE A 329 10.80 10.45 13.63
N PHE A 330 11.04 9.24 14.15
CA PHE A 330 9.95 8.36 14.59
C PHE A 330 9.04 9.09 15.58
N LYS A 331 9.63 9.72 16.60
CA LYS A 331 8.87 10.50 17.59
C LYS A 331 8.02 11.59 16.95
N LYS A 332 8.60 12.38 16.03
CA LYS A 332 7.88 13.43 15.30
C LYS A 332 6.66 12.90 14.57
N VAL A 333 6.83 11.80 13.84
CA VAL A 333 5.73 11.18 13.07
C VAL A 333 4.70 10.55 13.99
N TRP A 334 5.17 9.88 15.05
CA TRP A 334 4.31 9.25 16.04
C TRP A 334 3.43 10.25 16.81
N ASP A 335 4.02 11.37 17.22
CA ASP A 335 3.29 12.45 17.90
C ASP A 335 2.22 13.07 16.97
N ASP A 336 2.55 13.30 15.69
CA ASP A 336 1.62 13.87 14.71
C ASP A 336 0.42 12.95 14.45
N ILE A 337 0.66 11.68 14.12
CA ILE A 337 -0.44 10.73 13.90
C ILE A 337 -1.25 10.47 15.16
N SER A 338 -0.61 10.48 16.33
CA SER A 338 -1.30 10.28 17.62
C SER A 338 -2.23 11.44 17.93
N ALA A 339 -1.80 12.69 17.67
CA ALA A 339 -2.64 13.88 17.80
C ALA A 339 -3.83 13.82 16.84
N PHE A 340 -3.59 13.49 15.55
CA PHE A 340 -4.65 13.32 14.57
C PHE A 340 -5.69 12.28 15.02
N ARG A 341 -5.22 11.12 15.50
CA ARG A 341 -6.09 10.03 15.96
C ARG A 341 -6.92 10.41 17.19
N ALA A 342 -6.34 11.21 18.08
CA ALA A 342 -7.06 11.71 19.26
C ALA A 342 -8.28 12.59 18.85
N GLU A 343 -8.12 13.44 17.84
CA GLU A 343 -9.22 14.23 17.26
C GLU A 343 -10.19 13.35 16.46
N TYR A 344 -9.69 12.46 15.62
CA TYR A 344 -10.50 11.56 14.79
C TYR A 344 -11.41 10.65 15.62
N LYS A 345 -11.02 10.33 16.86
CA LYS A 345 -11.82 9.52 17.78
C LYS A 345 -13.22 10.09 18.03
N LEU A 346 -13.38 11.42 18.04
CA LEU A 346 -14.69 12.06 18.15
C LEU A 346 -15.59 11.64 16.98
N TRP A 347 -15.08 11.73 15.74
CA TRP A 347 -15.80 11.28 14.56
C TRP A 347 -16.08 9.77 14.59
N GLN A 348 -15.08 8.97 14.95
CA GLN A 348 -15.22 7.51 15.06
C GLN A 348 -16.33 7.12 16.05
N THR A 349 -16.47 7.85 17.16
CA THR A 349 -17.49 7.57 18.18
C THR A 349 -18.91 7.87 17.71
N TYR A 350 -19.11 8.97 16.97
CA TYR A 350 -20.44 9.43 16.58
C TYR A 350 -20.84 9.09 15.14
N GLY A 351 -19.87 8.89 14.25
CA GLY A 351 -20.11 8.70 12.82
C GLY A 351 -20.33 7.25 12.39
N PHE A 352 -19.93 6.28 13.21
CA PHE A 352 -19.98 4.87 12.83
C PHE A 352 -20.94 4.07 13.70
N LEU A 353 -21.66 3.14 13.07
CA LEU A 353 -22.46 2.17 13.80
C LEU A 353 -21.55 1.21 14.59
N PRO A 354 -22.00 0.74 15.78
CA PRO A 354 -21.25 -0.27 16.53
C PRO A 354 -21.03 -1.53 15.70
N ARG A 355 -19.81 -2.07 15.77
CA ARG A 355 -19.53 -3.39 15.18
C ARG A 355 -20.24 -4.50 15.97
N PRO A 356 -20.62 -5.60 15.29
CA PRO A 356 -21.09 -6.81 15.98
C PRO A 356 -20.07 -7.28 17.03
N ALA A 357 -20.57 -7.90 18.09
CA ALA A 357 -19.70 -8.55 19.05
C ALA A 357 -18.81 -9.59 18.36
N PRO A 358 -17.52 -9.71 18.75
CA PRO A 358 -16.63 -10.72 18.18
C PRO A 358 -17.19 -12.14 18.46
N PRO A 359 -16.91 -13.10 17.54
CA PRO A 359 -17.31 -14.48 17.75
C PRO A 359 -16.62 -15.05 19.00
N GLN A 360 -17.30 -15.95 19.69
CA GLN A 360 -16.69 -16.80 20.71
C GLN A 360 -16.07 -18.02 20.03
N ASN A 361 -14.83 -18.37 20.38
CA ASN A 361 -14.13 -19.55 19.85
C ASN A 361 -14.67 -20.84 20.48
#